data_98f0b91f93de4bbb471cf5c33d6df450
#
_entry.id   98f0b91f93de4bbb471cf5c33d6df450
#
_cell.length_a   1.000
_cell.length_b   1.000
_cell.length_c   1.000
_cell.angle_alpha   90.00
_cell.angle_beta   90.00
_cell.angle_gamma   90.00
#
_symmetry.space_group_name_H-M   'P 1'
#
loop_
_entity.id
_entity.type
_entity.pdbx_description
1 polymer ?
#
loop_
_entity_poly.entity_id
_entity_poly.type
_entity_poly.pdbx_seq_one_letter_code
_entity_poly.pdbx_strand_id
1 'polypeptide(L)'
;MFVSNFFSGFFNIFVGILLTSLFLSACLFKFTGEQEFINIKRKKMINENISGLYIVATPIGNLKDISERAIKTIDSADIIICENPKHSLKLLNNLGIKKKLIGLHDYNEKILIEKISEQLKNKAVALISDAGSPLISDPGYKLVQFCIENKINITSVPGPSSIIPAIQLSGLPAHEFCFYGFVPKKEKQIRDLFKKIENAEQTSVFFVSSHNLIKTLEILNEVMPNRQVGISKELTKLNENVFRGDIKKVFEKILNNKSNIKGEFVIVLGKNMLKNNDPGDLSEFSKEINMLLSKFSLTDVVEILHKLSG
;
A
#
# COMPACT_ATOMS: atom_id res chain seq x y z
N MET A 1 21.25 -64.64 -23.02
CA MET A 1 21.93 -63.36 -22.66
C MET A 1 21.00 -62.11 -22.79
N PHE A 2 19.73 -62.26 -23.12
CA PHE A 2 18.78 -61.13 -23.27
C PHE A 2 17.83 -60.91 -22.08
N VAL A 3 17.72 -61.83 -21.15
CA VAL A 3 16.73 -61.76 -20.05
C VAL A 3 17.32 -61.07 -18.79
N SER A 4 18.65 -61.06 -18.61
CA SER A 4 19.29 -60.44 -17.44
C SER A 4 19.31 -58.89 -17.49
N ASN A 5 19.33 -58.28 -18.68
CA ASN A 5 19.35 -56.85 -18.87
C ASN A 5 17.96 -56.17 -18.70
N PHE A 6 16.89 -56.96 -18.90
CA PHE A 6 15.51 -56.46 -18.76
C PHE A 6 15.12 -56.29 -17.28
N PHE A 7 15.57 -57.20 -16.41
CA PHE A 7 15.29 -57.14 -14.98
C PHE A 7 16.11 -56.06 -14.26
N SER A 8 17.33 -55.77 -14.71
CA SER A 8 18.17 -54.73 -14.15
C SER A 8 17.63 -53.30 -14.44
N GLY A 9 17.05 -53.08 -15.64
CA GLY A 9 16.43 -51.82 -16.00
C GLY A 9 15.15 -51.52 -15.20
N PHE A 10 14.33 -52.55 -14.98
CA PHE A 10 13.09 -52.38 -14.17
C PHE A 10 13.39 -52.16 -12.70
N PHE A 11 14.41 -52.81 -12.14
CA PHE A 11 14.82 -52.64 -10.75
C PHE A 11 15.34 -51.21 -10.48
N ASN A 12 16.13 -50.63 -11.38
CA ASN A 12 16.64 -49.27 -11.26
C ASN A 12 15.54 -48.22 -11.40
N ILE A 13 14.53 -48.43 -12.27
CA ILE A 13 13.38 -47.55 -12.40
C ILE A 13 12.51 -47.62 -11.13
N PHE A 14 12.30 -48.81 -10.58
CA PHE A 14 11.50 -49.00 -9.36
C PHE A 14 12.15 -48.39 -8.11
N VAL A 15 13.47 -48.55 -7.97
CA VAL A 15 14.26 -47.92 -6.90
C VAL A 15 14.27 -46.42 -7.06
N GLY A 16 14.38 -45.89 -8.28
CA GLY A 16 14.30 -44.45 -8.55
C GLY A 16 12.94 -43.84 -8.16
N ILE A 17 11.83 -44.53 -8.51
CA ILE A 17 10.47 -44.09 -8.13
C ILE A 17 10.25 -44.16 -6.60
N LEU A 18 10.77 -45.17 -5.93
CA LEU A 18 10.68 -45.32 -4.48
C LEU A 18 11.48 -44.20 -3.76
N LEU A 19 12.70 -43.90 -4.22
CA LEU A 19 13.53 -42.85 -3.67
C LEU A 19 12.94 -41.45 -3.89
N THR A 20 12.36 -41.20 -5.08
CA THR A 20 11.67 -39.90 -5.32
C THR A 20 10.39 -39.77 -4.49
N SER A 21 9.62 -40.84 -4.30
CA SER A 21 8.44 -40.79 -3.43
C SER A 21 8.78 -40.62 -1.96
N LEU A 22 9.85 -41.23 -1.46
CA LEU A 22 10.37 -41.05 -0.12
C LEU A 22 10.93 -39.63 0.10
N PHE A 23 11.58 -39.06 -0.92
CA PHE A 23 12.09 -37.67 -0.86
C PHE A 23 10.95 -36.67 -0.88
N LEU A 24 9.93 -36.86 -1.74
CA LEU A 24 8.72 -36.02 -1.75
C LEU A 24 7.93 -36.16 -0.44
N SER A 25 7.81 -37.37 0.11
CA SER A 25 7.15 -37.60 1.41
C SER A 25 7.91 -36.94 2.55
N ALA A 26 9.24 -37.00 2.57
CA ALA A 26 10.08 -36.36 3.58
C ALA A 26 10.04 -34.81 3.46
N CYS A 27 10.03 -34.27 2.23
CA CYS A 27 9.83 -32.83 2.00
C CYS A 27 8.43 -32.37 2.39
N LEU A 28 7.38 -33.13 2.05
CA LEU A 28 6.01 -32.83 2.50
C LEU A 28 5.87 -32.88 4.02
N PHE A 29 6.47 -33.89 4.67
CA PHE A 29 6.44 -34.03 6.13
C PHE A 29 7.18 -32.88 6.84
N LYS A 30 8.30 -32.45 6.28
CA LYS A 30 9.05 -31.28 6.78
C LYS A 30 8.27 -29.99 6.60
N PHE A 31 7.64 -29.81 5.42
CA PHE A 31 6.83 -28.64 5.11
C PHE A 31 5.53 -28.59 5.97
N THR A 32 4.87 -29.73 6.17
CA THR A 32 3.68 -29.80 7.06
C THR A 32 4.07 -29.61 8.52
N GLY A 33 5.20 -30.16 8.99
CA GLY A 33 5.69 -29.97 10.35
C GLY A 33 6.09 -28.52 10.65
N GLU A 34 6.75 -27.83 9.71
CA GLU A 34 7.06 -26.40 9.84
C GLU A 34 5.78 -25.56 9.83
N GLN A 35 4.82 -25.89 8.97
CA GLN A 35 3.53 -25.18 8.91
C GLN A 35 2.68 -25.43 10.16
N GLU A 36 2.71 -26.62 10.71
CA GLU A 36 2.05 -26.95 11.95
C GLU A 36 2.73 -26.28 13.17
N PHE A 37 4.07 -26.22 13.19
CA PHE A 37 4.83 -25.48 14.21
C PHE A 37 4.59 -23.97 14.12
N ILE A 38 4.51 -23.40 12.91
CA ILE A 38 4.13 -22.00 12.66
C ILE A 38 2.68 -21.77 13.11
N ASN A 39 1.78 -22.69 12.84
CA ASN A 39 0.38 -22.59 13.25
C ASN A 39 0.20 -22.74 14.76
N ILE A 40 0.95 -23.64 15.42
CA ILE A 40 0.96 -23.77 16.89
C ILE A 40 1.56 -22.52 17.53
N LYS A 41 2.67 -22.01 16.99
CA LYS A 41 3.27 -20.75 17.47
C LYS A 41 2.34 -19.57 17.23
N ARG A 42 1.65 -19.50 16.06
CA ARG A 42 0.58 -18.53 15.79
C ARG A 42 -0.62 -18.68 16.73
N LYS A 43 -1.08 -19.91 16.99
CA LYS A 43 -2.18 -20.19 17.93
C LYS A 43 -1.81 -19.80 19.35
N LYS A 44 -0.55 -20.01 19.74
CA LYS A 44 0.01 -19.56 21.02
C LYS A 44 0.13 -18.03 21.10
N MET A 45 0.55 -17.36 20.00
CA MET A 45 0.60 -15.90 19.88
C MET A 45 -0.80 -15.24 19.86
N ILE A 46 -1.84 -15.96 19.48
CA ILE A 46 -3.23 -15.44 19.43
C ILE A 46 -3.96 -15.68 20.76
N ASN A 47 -3.59 -16.74 21.50
CA ASN A 47 -4.29 -17.14 22.74
C ASN A 47 -3.55 -16.75 24.03
N GLU A 48 -2.28 -16.36 23.97
CA GLU A 48 -1.56 -15.79 25.11
C GLU A 48 -1.47 -14.28 24.86
N ASN A 49 -1.94 -13.48 25.79
CA ASN A 49 -1.78 -12.03 25.83
C ASN A 49 -0.28 -11.70 25.88
N ILE A 50 0.41 -11.78 24.74
CA ILE A 50 1.80 -11.36 24.65
C ILE A 50 1.80 -9.85 24.80
N SER A 51 2.50 -9.36 25.81
CA SER A 51 2.66 -7.92 26.03
C SER A 51 3.32 -7.25 24.80
N GLY A 52 2.93 -6.03 24.51
CA GLY A 52 3.45 -5.25 23.40
C GLY A 52 2.39 -4.46 22.65
N LEU A 53 2.81 -3.86 21.55
CA LEU A 53 1.99 -3.02 20.69
C LEU A 53 1.47 -3.81 19.47
N TYR A 54 0.15 -3.79 19.28
CA TYR A 54 -0.54 -4.36 18.13
C TYR A 54 -1.10 -3.24 17.27
N ILE A 55 -0.56 -3.05 16.08
CA ILE A 55 -1.06 -2.06 15.10
C ILE A 55 -2.14 -2.75 14.27
N VAL A 56 -3.39 -2.32 14.45
CA VAL A 56 -4.55 -3.05 13.91
C VAL A 56 -5.30 -2.17 12.91
N ALA A 57 -5.37 -2.63 11.66
CA ALA A 57 -6.15 -1.95 10.63
C ALA A 57 -7.66 -2.12 10.86
N THR A 58 -8.41 -1.03 10.65
CA THR A 58 -9.86 -0.94 10.82
C THR A 58 -10.58 -0.71 9.50
N PRO A 59 -11.90 -0.97 9.40
CA PRO A 59 -12.66 -0.75 8.18
C PRO A 59 -12.60 0.70 7.68
N ILE A 60 -12.56 0.88 6.36
CA ILE A 60 -12.59 2.20 5.70
C ILE A 60 -13.98 2.64 5.25
N GLY A 61 -14.99 1.81 5.48
CA GLY A 61 -16.38 2.12 5.09
C GLY A 61 -17.32 0.93 5.23
N ASN A 62 -16.82 -0.30 5.02
CA ASN A 62 -17.60 -1.51 5.16
C ASN A 62 -17.11 -2.31 6.38
N LEU A 63 -17.96 -2.47 7.38
CA LEU A 63 -17.62 -3.21 8.60
C LEU A 63 -17.23 -4.68 8.34
N LYS A 64 -17.67 -5.27 7.23
CA LYS A 64 -17.33 -6.65 6.88
C LYS A 64 -15.88 -6.83 6.41
N ASP A 65 -15.18 -5.73 6.11
CA ASP A 65 -13.78 -5.79 5.69
C ASP A 65 -12.81 -6.03 6.86
N ILE A 66 -13.28 -5.93 8.11
CA ILE A 66 -12.43 -6.23 9.27
C ILE A 66 -12.10 -7.73 9.33
N SER A 67 -10.83 -8.06 9.53
CA SER A 67 -10.41 -9.45 9.64
C SER A 67 -10.80 -10.05 11.01
N GLU A 68 -11.07 -11.34 11.02
CA GLU A 68 -11.32 -12.07 12.28
C GLU A 68 -10.17 -11.92 13.28
N ARG A 69 -8.92 -11.89 12.79
CA ARG A 69 -7.73 -11.66 13.60
C ARG A 69 -7.72 -10.25 14.21
N ALA A 70 -8.15 -9.23 13.46
CA ALA A 70 -8.26 -7.87 13.99
C ALA A 70 -9.30 -7.81 15.14
N ILE A 71 -10.47 -8.41 14.95
CA ILE A 71 -11.51 -8.48 15.98
C ILE A 71 -10.96 -9.16 17.25
N LYS A 72 -10.35 -10.34 17.11
CA LYS A 72 -9.77 -11.08 18.25
C LYS A 72 -8.66 -10.30 18.95
N THR A 73 -7.80 -9.61 18.19
CA THR A 73 -6.72 -8.79 18.76
C THR A 73 -7.27 -7.62 19.56
N ILE A 74 -8.27 -6.91 19.02
CA ILE A 74 -8.91 -5.78 19.70
C ILE A 74 -9.61 -6.26 20.97
N ASP A 75 -10.33 -7.39 20.90
CA ASP A 75 -11.06 -7.95 22.03
C ASP A 75 -10.14 -8.47 23.14
N SER A 76 -9.00 -9.08 22.79
CA SER A 76 -8.01 -9.58 23.76
C SER A 76 -7.07 -8.50 24.31
N ALA A 77 -7.00 -7.32 23.69
CA ALA A 77 -6.14 -6.23 24.16
C ALA A 77 -6.57 -5.71 25.53
N ASP A 78 -5.60 -5.43 26.42
CA ASP A 78 -5.85 -4.82 27.73
C ASP A 78 -6.19 -3.33 27.60
N ILE A 79 -5.60 -2.67 26.61
CA ILE A 79 -5.73 -1.24 26.35
C ILE A 79 -5.90 -1.03 24.85
N ILE A 80 -6.82 -0.15 24.47
CA ILE A 80 -6.98 0.29 23.09
C ILE A 80 -6.62 1.78 23.00
N ILE A 81 -5.65 2.08 22.18
CA ILE A 81 -5.26 3.44 21.77
C ILE A 81 -5.90 3.71 20.42
N CYS A 82 -6.53 4.86 20.26
CA CYS A 82 -7.22 5.25 19.03
C CYS A 82 -7.09 6.75 18.76
N GLU A 83 -7.25 7.17 17.53
CA GLU A 83 -7.23 8.59 17.17
C GLU A 83 -8.42 9.34 17.78
N ASN A 84 -9.63 8.89 17.52
CA ASN A 84 -10.86 9.50 18.02
C ASN A 84 -11.71 8.48 18.82
N PRO A 85 -11.70 8.56 20.16
CA PRO A 85 -12.46 7.63 21.00
C PRO A 85 -13.96 7.56 20.68
N LYS A 86 -14.59 8.68 20.29
CA LYS A 86 -16.02 8.69 19.94
C LYS A 86 -16.29 7.93 18.65
N HIS A 87 -15.39 8.02 17.67
CA HIS A 87 -15.51 7.29 16.41
C HIS A 87 -15.23 5.80 16.64
N SER A 88 -14.13 5.48 17.26
CA SER A 88 -13.72 4.09 17.56
C SER A 88 -14.74 3.36 18.43
N LEU A 89 -15.43 4.06 19.35
CA LEU A 89 -16.48 3.46 20.17
C LEU A 89 -17.64 2.91 19.31
N LYS A 90 -17.97 3.55 18.17
CA LYS A 90 -19.00 3.03 17.26
C LYS A 90 -18.58 1.70 16.65
N LEU A 91 -17.33 1.58 16.23
CA LEU A 91 -16.78 0.32 15.73
C LEU A 91 -16.83 -0.77 16.80
N LEU A 92 -16.33 -0.49 18.00
CA LEU A 92 -16.31 -1.47 19.09
C LEU A 92 -17.72 -1.92 19.49
N ASN A 93 -18.68 -1.01 19.56
CA ASN A 93 -20.08 -1.35 19.84
C ASN A 93 -20.67 -2.29 18.77
N ASN A 94 -20.39 -2.05 17.48
CA ASN A 94 -20.81 -2.93 16.39
C ASN A 94 -20.19 -4.33 16.49
N LEU A 95 -18.98 -4.43 17.04
CA LEU A 95 -18.27 -5.69 17.27
C LEU A 95 -18.64 -6.36 18.61
N GLY A 96 -19.48 -5.73 19.45
CA GLY A 96 -19.82 -6.21 20.76
C GLY A 96 -18.68 -6.10 21.80
N ILE A 97 -17.64 -5.33 21.51
CA ILE A 97 -16.45 -5.18 22.35
C ILE A 97 -16.61 -4.00 23.31
N LYS A 98 -16.43 -4.25 24.61
CA LYS A 98 -16.50 -3.23 25.67
C LYS A 98 -15.12 -3.04 26.28
N LYS A 99 -14.37 -2.04 25.82
CA LYS A 99 -13.01 -1.73 26.29
C LYS A 99 -12.82 -0.23 26.52
N LYS A 100 -11.89 0.10 27.42
CA LYS A 100 -11.47 1.48 27.64
C LYS A 100 -10.62 1.96 26.46
N LEU A 101 -11.00 3.12 25.92
CA LEU A 101 -10.30 3.79 24.84
C LEU A 101 -9.43 4.92 25.38
N ILE A 102 -8.24 5.08 24.82
CA ILE A 102 -7.33 6.20 25.11
C ILE A 102 -7.06 6.93 23.79
N GLY A 103 -7.34 8.23 23.76
CA GLY A 103 -7.13 9.05 22.57
C GLY A 103 -5.65 9.38 22.37
N LEU A 104 -5.16 9.23 21.14
CA LEU A 104 -3.83 9.55 20.68
C LEU A 104 -3.92 10.62 19.57
N HIS A 105 -3.21 11.72 19.75
CA HIS A 105 -3.07 12.80 18.76
C HIS A 105 -1.61 13.23 18.70
N ASP A 106 -1.18 13.84 17.61
CA ASP A 106 0.20 14.32 17.45
C ASP A 106 0.69 15.20 18.61
N TYR A 107 -0.23 15.97 19.21
CA TYR A 107 0.08 16.89 20.31
C TYR A 107 0.23 16.20 21.68
N ASN A 108 -0.42 15.04 21.91
CA ASN A 108 -0.39 14.35 23.21
C ASN A 108 0.47 13.08 23.23
N GLU A 109 1.04 12.69 22.08
CA GLU A 109 1.72 11.42 21.89
C GLU A 109 2.85 11.20 22.90
N LYS A 110 3.71 12.20 23.14
CA LYS A 110 4.77 12.12 24.16
C LYS A 110 4.23 11.85 25.56
N ILE A 111 3.24 12.63 25.98
CA ILE A 111 2.62 12.53 27.31
C ILE A 111 1.93 11.15 27.48
N LEU A 112 1.31 10.68 26.41
CA LEU A 112 0.67 9.37 26.44
C LEU A 112 1.70 8.26 26.58
N ILE A 113 2.79 8.29 25.81
CA ILE A 113 3.88 7.31 25.86
C ILE A 113 4.45 7.21 27.27
N GLU A 114 4.73 8.35 27.93
CA GLU A 114 5.22 8.39 29.32
C GLU A 114 4.24 7.69 30.29
N LYS A 115 2.93 7.90 30.12
CA LYS A 115 1.88 7.31 30.96
C LYS A 115 1.68 5.81 30.77
N ILE A 116 1.94 5.28 29.57
CA ILE A 116 1.67 3.88 29.23
C ILE A 116 2.93 3.03 29.05
N SER A 117 4.10 3.61 29.24
CA SER A 117 5.40 2.94 29.01
C SER A 117 5.53 1.60 29.75
N GLU A 118 5.15 1.54 31.01
CA GLU A 118 5.15 0.30 31.79
C GLU A 118 4.07 -0.69 31.33
N GLN A 119 2.89 -0.18 30.92
CA GLN A 119 1.83 -1.03 30.41
C GLN A 119 2.23 -1.67 29.07
N LEU A 120 2.94 -0.97 28.19
CA LEU A 120 3.43 -1.52 26.93
C LEU A 120 4.38 -2.71 27.12
N LYS A 121 5.13 -2.75 28.23
CA LYS A 121 6.02 -3.88 28.58
C LYS A 121 5.25 -5.11 29.09
N ASN A 122 4.13 -4.89 29.77
CA ASN A 122 3.47 -5.92 30.56
C ASN A 122 2.06 -6.26 30.08
N LYS A 123 1.49 -5.52 29.14
CA LYS A 123 0.12 -5.65 28.63
C LYS A 123 0.06 -5.68 27.12
N ALA A 124 -0.98 -6.27 26.58
CA ALA A 124 -1.32 -6.18 25.17
C ALA A 124 -2.02 -4.84 24.89
N VAL A 125 -1.42 -4.00 24.06
CA VAL A 125 -1.93 -2.67 23.69
C VAL A 125 -2.26 -2.64 22.20
N ALA A 126 -3.52 -2.43 21.83
CA ALA A 126 -3.92 -2.28 20.45
C ALA A 126 -3.94 -0.79 20.06
N LEU A 127 -3.29 -0.46 18.95
CA LEU A 127 -3.39 0.85 18.28
C LEU A 127 -4.31 0.69 17.07
N ILE A 128 -5.38 1.46 17.03
CA ILE A 128 -6.33 1.53 15.90
C ILE A 128 -6.46 2.98 15.41
N SER A 129 -6.75 3.15 14.13
CA SER A 129 -7.11 4.44 13.52
C SER A 129 -8.62 4.56 13.34
N ASP A 130 -9.08 5.73 12.96
CA ASP A 130 -10.49 5.96 12.63
C ASP A 130 -10.91 5.16 11.40
N ALA A 131 -10.00 4.99 10.42
CA ALA A 131 -10.24 4.20 9.21
C ALA A 131 -8.92 3.72 8.58
N GLY A 132 -8.83 2.44 8.26
CA GLY A 132 -7.66 1.86 7.59
C GLY A 132 -6.53 1.48 8.52
N SER A 133 -5.30 1.59 8.04
CA SER A 133 -4.07 1.23 8.76
C SER A 133 -3.55 2.41 9.58
N PRO A 134 -3.34 2.27 10.90
CA PRO A 134 -2.68 3.29 11.70
C PRO A 134 -1.32 3.71 11.12
N LEU A 135 -0.84 4.91 11.44
CA LEU A 135 0.38 5.56 10.97
C LEU A 135 0.35 6.06 9.52
N ILE A 136 -0.59 5.61 8.71
CA ILE A 136 -0.67 6.02 7.30
C ILE A 136 -1.53 7.29 7.20
N SER A 137 -0.95 8.43 7.41
CA SER A 137 -1.56 9.75 7.62
C SER A 137 -2.28 9.92 8.96
N ASP A 138 -2.00 9.02 9.91
CA ASP A 138 -2.57 8.96 11.25
C ASP A 138 -1.47 9.05 12.32
N PRO A 139 -1.78 9.41 13.58
CA PRO A 139 -0.81 9.46 14.66
C PRO A 139 -0.31 8.05 15.06
N GLY A 140 0.82 7.99 15.79
CA GLY A 140 1.38 6.74 16.33
C GLY A 140 2.84 6.49 15.98
N TYR A 141 3.45 7.33 15.15
CA TYR A 141 4.85 7.16 14.74
C TYR A 141 5.81 7.15 15.94
N LYS A 142 5.69 8.11 16.87
CA LYS A 142 6.55 8.20 18.07
C LYS A 142 6.32 7.02 19.02
N LEU A 143 5.07 6.53 19.10
CA LEU A 143 4.75 5.34 19.89
C LEU A 143 5.46 4.11 19.36
N VAL A 144 5.47 3.91 18.04
CA VAL A 144 6.21 2.81 17.40
C VAL A 144 7.71 2.96 17.61
N GLN A 145 8.28 4.16 17.44
CA GLN A 145 9.69 4.44 17.70
C GLN A 145 10.06 4.11 19.14
N PHE A 146 9.26 4.55 20.12
CA PHE A 146 9.45 4.24 21.53
C PHE A 146 9.48 2.74 21.80
N CYS A 147 8.57 1.97 21.19
CA CYS A 147 8.55 0.52 21.33
C CYS A 147 9.82 -0.13 20.78
N ILE A 148 10.30 0.33 19.61
CA ILE A 148 11.54 -0.17 19.00
C ILE A 148 12.75 0.10 19.91
N GLU A 149 12.91 1.34 20.36
CA GLU A 149 14.02 1.76 21.22
C GLU A 149 14.06 0.99 22.56
N ASN A 150 12.88 0.67 23.11
CA ASN A 150 12.74 -0.05 24.37
C ASN A 150 12.60 -1.57 24.21
N LYS A 151 12.81 -2.13 23.01
CA LYS A 151 12.69 -3.57 22.71
C LYS A 151 11.34 -4.19 23.09
N ILE A 152 10.29 -3.39 23.02
CA ILE A 152 8.91 -3.83 23.24
C ILE A 152 8.41 -4.54 21.97
N ASN A 153 7.72 -5.66 22.11
CA ASN A 153 7.19 -6.38 20.97
C ASN A 153 6.19 -5.52 20.18
N ILE A 154 6.32 -5.54 18.85
CA ILE A 154 5.40 -4.86 17.93
C ILE A 154 4.89 -5.87 16.93
N THR A 155 3.58 -5.88 16.72
CA THR A 155 2.94 -6.75 15.73
C THR A 155 1.98 -5.94 14.88
N SER A 156 2.04 -6.10 13.57
CA SER A 156 1.03 -5.57 12.67
C SER A 156 -0.05 -6.61 12.39
N VAL A 157 -1.30 -6.18 12.48
CA VAL A 157 -2.48 -6.94 12.06
C VAL A 157 -3.01 -6.28 10.77
N PRO A 158 -2.57 -6.74 9.59
CA PRO A 158 -2.95 -6.14 8.32
C PRO A 158 -4.44 -6.27 8.06
N GLY A 159 -4.98 -5.33 7.34
CA GLY A 159 -6.40 -5.28 7.03
C GLY A 159 -6.72 -4.20 6.00
N PRO A 160 -7.89 -3.57 6.09
CA PRO A 160 -8.37 -2.57 5.14
C PRO A 160 -7.39 -1.41 4.96
N SER A 161 -7.32 -0.94 3.73
CA SER A 161 -6.56 0.24 3.31
C SER A 161 -7.28 0.87 2.14
N SER A 162 -7.26 2.18 1.99
CA SER A 162 -7.80 2.85 0.80
C SER A 162 -6.79 2.98 -0.33
N ILE A 163 -5.49 2.91 -0.03
CA ILE A 163 -4.40 3.06 -1.00
C ILE A 163 -4.41 1.92 -2.01
N ILE A 164 -4.39 0.68 -1.53
CA ILE A 164 -4.28 -0.50 -2.38
C ILE A 164 -5.50 -0.67 -3.30
N PRO A 165 -6.76 -0.61 -2.80
CA PRO A 165 -7.92 -0.65 -3.68
C PRO A 165 -7.97 0.50 -4.69
N ALA A 166 -7.56 1.72 -4.30
CA ALA A 166 -7.50 2.84 -5.23
C ALA A 166 -6.53 2.57 -6.39
N ILE A 167 -5.34 2.03 -6.12
CA ILE A 167 -4.38 1.65 -7.17
C ILE A 167 -4.96 0.55 -8.05
N GLN A 168 -5.50 -0.52 -7.46
CA GLN A 168 -6.12 -1.62 -8.19
C GLN A 168 -7.24 -1.16 -9.12
N LEU A 169 -8.11 -0.29 -8.61
CA LEU A 169 -9.27 0.23 -9.34
C LEU A 169 -8.89 1.34 -10.32
N SER A 170 -7.74 1.98 -10.21
CA SER A 170 -7.30 3.02 -11.14
C SER A 170 -7.01 2.50 -12.54
N GLY A 171 -6.58 1.23 -12.66
CA GLY A 171 -6.10 0.65 -13.91
C GLY A 171 -4.71 1.16 -14.34
N LEU A 172 -4.01 1.87 -13.46
CA LEU A 172 -2.65 2.39 -13.70
C LEU A 172 -1.59 1.40 -13.21
N PRO A 173 -0.33 1.48 -13.69
CA PRO A 173 0.74 0.59 -13.26
C PRO A 173 0.92 0.60 -11.75
N ALA A 174 0.98 -0.59 -11.13
CA ALA A 174 0.99 -0.77 -9.67
C ALA A 174 2.33 -1.32 -9.12
N HIS A 175 3.29 -1.67 -9.99
CA HIS A 175 4.55 -2.29 -9.57
C HIS A 175 5.47 -1.31 -8.81
N GLU A 176 5.39 -0.01 -9.15
CA GLU A 176 6.08 1.05 -8.43
C GLU A 176 5.11 2.20 -8.17
N PHE A 177 4.95 2.59 -6.93
CA PHE A 177 4.13 3.74 -6.57
C PHE A 177 4.69 4.49 -5.36
N CYS A 178 4.40 5.79 -5.30
CA CYS A 178 4.73 6.65 -4.19
C CYS A 178 3.46 7.23 -3.56
N PHE A 179 3.29 7.06 -2.25
CA PHE A 179 2.20 7.67 -1.49
C PHE A 179 2.67 8.98 -0.85
N TYR A 180 1.97 10.06 -1.13
CA TYR A 180 2.30 11.43 -0.69
C TYR A 180 1.43 11.94 0.46
N GLY A 181 0.53 11.12 0.99
CA GLY A 181 -0.41 11.55 2.03
C GLY A 181 -1.49 12.49 1.49
N PHE A 182 -1.96 13.42 2.33
CA PHE A 182 -2.97 14.39 1.94
C PHE A 182 -2.40 15.51 1.07
N VAL A 183 -3.13 15.84 0.00
CA VAL A 183 -2.84 17.03 -0.81
C VAL A 183 -2.91 18.28 0.08
N PRO A 184 -1.91 19.20 0.03
CA PRO A 184 -1.89 20.42 0.82
C PRO A 184 -3.13 21.30 0.61
N LYS A 185 -3.48 22.12 1.60
CA LYS A 185 -4.65 23.02 1.51
C LYS A 185 -4.38 24.29 0.71
N LYS A 186 -3.13 24.78 0.72
CA LYS A 186 -2.74 26.05 0.08
C LYS A 186 -2.39 25.80 -1.39
N GLU A 187 -2.92 26.61 -2.28
CA GLU A 187 -2.73 26.51 -3.73
C GLU A 187 -1.25 26.42 -4.14
N LYS A 188 -0.42 27.33 -3.61
CA LYS A 188 1.01 27.31 -3.89
C LYS A 188 1.65 25.95 -3.58
N GLN A 189 1.32 25.37 -2.43
CA GLN A 189 1.86 24.07 -2.01
C GLN A 189 1.34 22.91 -2.90
N ILE A 190 0.09 23.01 -3.40
CA ILE A 190 -0.43 22.04 -4.36
C ILE A 190 0.35 22.12 -5.67
N ARG A 191 0.58 23.33 -6.19
CA ARG A 191 1.36 23.57 -7.42
C ARG A 191 2.81 23.07 -7.24
N ASP A 192 3.45 23.39 -6.11
CA ASP A 192 4.81 22.94 -5.82
C ASP A 192 4.90 21.42 -5.75
N LEU A 193 3.91 20.75 -5.12
CA LEU A 193 3.82 19.29 -5.09
C LEU A 193 3.70 18.70 -6.50
N PHE A 194 2.78 19.20 -7.32
CA PHE A 194 2.55 18.65 -8.65
C PHE A 194 3.72 18.93 -9.60
N LYS A 195 4.36 20.09 -9.53
CA LYS A 195 5.60 20.36 -10.26
C LYS A 195 6.72 19.41 -9.87
N LYS A 196 6.86 19.11 -8.57
CA LYS A 196 7.87 18.16 -8.08
C LYS A 196 7.70 16.76 -8.69
N ILE A 197 6.46 16.33 -8.92
CA ILE A 197 6.15 14.99 -9.42
C ILE A 197 5.76 14.98 -10.91
N GLU A 198 5.86 16.11 -11.60
CA GLU A 198 5.51 16.24 -13.00
C GLU A 198 6.25 15.21 -13.87
N ASN A 199 7.50 14.95 -13.53
CA ASN A 199 8.37 13.99 -14.21
C ASN A 199 8.48 12.63 -13.49
N ALA A 200 7.57 12.31 -12.55
CA ALA A 200 7.63 11.04 -11.85
C ALA A 200 7.40 9.86 -12.81
N GLU A 201 8.28 8.87 -12.72
CA GLU A 201 8.23 7.64 -13.52
C GLU A 201 7.36 6.55 -12.85
N GLN A 202 7.08 6.71 -11.55
CA GLN A 202 6.18 5.83 -10.80
C GLN A 202 4.78 6.42 -10.65
N THR A 203 3.83 5.55 -10.34
CA THR A 203 2.46 5.94 -9.99
C THR A 203 2.47 6.74 -8.67
N SER A 204 1.73 7.85 -8.63
CA SER A 204 1.64 8.72 -7.44
C SER A 204 0.24 8.64 -6.83
N VAL A 205 0.17 8.51 -5.49
CA VAL A 205 -1.10 8.33 -4.77
C VAL A 205 -1.27 9.40 -3.71
N PHE A 206 -2.48 9.98 -3.62
CA PHE A 206 -2.81 11.07 -2.70
C PHE A 206 -4.18 10.88 -2.06
N PHE A 207 -4.32 11.31 -0.81
CA PHE A 207 -5.60 11.55 -0.18
C PHE A 207 -6.06 12.98 -0.45
N VAL A 208 -7.35 13.15 -0.74
CA VAL A 208 -7.94 14.46 -0.98
C VAL A 208 -9.27 14.59 -0.25
N SER A 209 -9.41 15.65 0.54
CA SER A 209 -10.70 15.97 1.15
C SER A 209 -11.68 16.55 0.13
N SER A 210 -12.98 16.33 0.33
CA SER A 210 -14.03 16.87 -0.53
C SER A 210 -13.92 18.39 -0.74
N HIS A 211 -13.59 19.13 0.30
CA HIS A 211 -13.44 20.60 0.23
C HIS A 211 -12.27 21.06 -0.66
N ASN A 212 -11.25 20.20 -0.83
CA ASN A 212 -10.06 20.53 -1.61
C ASN A 212 -10.06 19.90 -3.00
N LEU A 213 -11.02 19.02 -3.30
CA LEU A 213 -11.04 18.22 -4.52
C LEU A 213 -11.01 19.07 -5.79
N ILE A 214 -11.97 20.00 -5.95
CA ILE A 214 -12.10 20.80 -7.18
C ILE A 214 -10.82 21.59 -7.44
N LYS A 215 -10.35 22.31 -6.43
CA LYS A 215 -9.12 23.08 -6.52
C LYS A 215 -7.91 22.20 -6.86
N THR A 216 -7.84 21.00 -6.29
CA THR A 216 -6.77 20.04 -6.58
C THR A 216 -6.79 19.60 -8.04
N LEU A 217 -7.98 19.26 -8.55
CA LEU A 217 -8.13 18.80 -9.94
C LEU A 217 -7.90 19.93 -10.96
N GLU A 218 -8.31 21.15 -10.65
CA GLU A 218 -8.06 22.33 -11.46
C GLU A 218 -6.54 22.56 -11.63
N ILE A 219 -5.81 22.62 -10.53
CA ILE A 219 -4.35 22.80 -10.54
C ILE A 219 -3.65 21.61 -11.20
N LEU A 220 -4.12 20.38 -10.96
CA LEU A 220 -3.58 19.19 -11.60
C LEU A 220 -3.77 19.25 -13.12
N ASN A 221 -4.94 19.68 -13.61
CA ASN A 221 -5.22 19.83 -15.02
C ASN A 221 -4.39 20.95 -15.68
N GLU A 222 -4.07 22.01 -14.94
CA GLU A 222 -3.19 23.09 -15.44
C GLU A 222 -1.73 22.63 -15.52
N VAL A 223 -1.23 21.92 -14.50
CA VAL A 223 0.18 21.52 -14.42
C VAL A 223 0.47 20.27 -15.28
N MET A 224 -0.47 19.35 -15.34
CA MET A 224 -0.30 18.04 -16.03
C MET A 224 -1.51 17.68 -16.90
N PRO A 225 -1.87 18.45 -17.94
CA PRO A 225 -3.13 18.30 -18.68
C PRO A 225 -3.31 16.95 -19.37
N ASN A 226 -2.23 16.24 -19.68
CA ASN A 226 -2.26 14.95 -20.37
C ASN A 226 -2.06 13.74 -19.45
N ARG A 227 -2.13 13.97 -18.12
CA ARG A 227 -1.88 12.89 -17.15
C ARG A 227 -3.08 11.96 -17.06
N GLN A 228 -2.82 10.65 -17.09
CA GLN A 228 -3.82 9.63 -16.78
C GLN A 228 -4.07 9.60 -15.29
N VAL A 229 -5.34 9.56 -14.89
CA VAL A 229 -5.74 9.55 -13.48
C VAL A 229 -6.80 8.49 -13.20
N GLY A 230 -6.75 7.93 -11.98
CA GLY A 230 -7.83 7.19 -11.35
C GLY A 230 -8.25 7.94 -10.09
N ILE A 231 -9.51 8.34 -9.96
CA ILE A 231 -10.05 9.02 -8.78
C ILE A 231 -11.08 8.11 -8.16
N SER A 232 -10.72 7.50 -7.03
CA SER A 232 -11.64 6.68 -6.24
C SER A 232 -12.35 7.55 -5.23
N LYS A 233 -13.67 7.35 -5.12
CA LYS A 233 -14.57 8.06 -4.21
C LYS A 233 -15.27 7.04 -3.32
N GLU A 234 -15.32 7.30 -2.01
CA GLU A 234 -16.10 6.53 -1.03
C GLU A 234 -15.87 5.01 -1.13
N LEU A 235 -14.61 4.59 -1.24
CA LEU A 235 -14.21 3.18 -1.34
C LEU A 235 -14.89 2.32 -0.25
N THR A 236 -15.38 1.18 -0.63
CA THR A 236 -16.11 0.18 0.18
C THR A 236 -17.48 0.63 0.71
N LYS A 237 -17.90 1.89 0.45
CA LYS A 237 -19.17 2.46 0.89
C LYS A 237 -20.27 2.34 -0.19
N LEU A 238 -21.51 2.60 0.19
CA LEU A 238 -22.67 2.51 -0.73
C LEU A 238 -22.52 3.36 -2.00
N ASN A 239 -21.84 4.52 -1.89
CA ASN A 239 -21.65 5.45 -3.01
C ASN A 239 -20.24 5.35 -3.61
N GLU A 240 -19.62 4.17 -3.55
CA GLU A 240 -18.32 3.91 -4.19
C GLU A 240 -18.40 4.21 -5.67
N ASN A 241 -17.44 4.97 -6.17
CA ASN A 241 -17.30 5.26 -7.59
C ASN A 241 -15.83 5.48 -7.95
N VAL A 242 -15.49 5.20 -9.21
CA VAL A 242 -14.13 5.42 -9.74
C VAL A 242 -14.19 6.11 -11.09
N PHE A 243 -13.53 7.26 -11.17
CA PHE A 243 -13.38 8.04 -12.40
C PHE A 243 -11.99 7.76 -12.98
N ARG A 244 -11.90 7.41 -14.27
CA ARG A 244 -10.64 7.04 -14.94
C ARG A 244 -10.50 7.77 -16.27
N GLY A 245 -9.26 8.05 -16.66
CA GLY A 245 -8.91 8.63 -17.96
C GLY A 245 -8.01 9.85 -17.84
N ASP A 246 -8.00 10.67 -18.90
CA ASP A 246 -7.26 11.93 -18.88
C ASP A 246 -7.84 12.88 -17.85
N ILE A 247 -6.97 13.59 -17.14
CA ILE A 247 -7.39 14.52 -16.07
C ILE A 247 -8.45 15.51 -16.53
N LYS A 248 -8.34 16.03 -17.75
CA LYS A 248 -9.32 16.99 -18.31
C LYS A 248 -10.72 16.37 -18.36
N LYS A 249 -10.86 15.18 -18.96
CA LYS A 249 -12.15 14.48 -19.09
C LYS A 249 -12.74 14.08 -17.73
N VAL A 250 -11.87 13.65 -16.81
CA VAL A 250 -12.27 13.26 -15.46
C VAL A 250 -12.75 14.48 -14.67
N PHE A 251 -12.04 15.60 -14.77
CA PHE A 251 -12.42 16.86 -14.13
C PHE A 251 -13.78 17.37 -14.61
N GLU A 252 -14.02 17.43 -15.93
CA GLU A 252 -15.31 17.78 -16.51
C GLU A 252 -16.44 16.87 -16.01
N LYS A 253 -16.21 15.55 -15.97
CA LYS A 253 -17.19 14.58 -15.48
C LYS A 253 -17.52 14.75 -13.98
N ILE A 254 -16.56 15.14 -13.17
CA ILE A 254 -16.78 15.41 -11.75
C ILE A 254 -17.56 16.71 -11.56
N LEU A 255 -17.24 17.75 -12.31
CA LEU A 255 -17.95 19.04 -12.23
C LEU A 255 -19.41 18.96 -12.65
N ASN A 256 -19.76 18.13 -13.65
CA ASN A 256 -21.09 17.98 -14.18
C ASN A 256 -22.10 17.40 -13.16
N ASN A 257 -21.65 16.88 -12.03
CA ASN A 257 -22.52 16.34 -11.00
C ASN A 257 -22.03 16.69 -9.59
N LYS A 258 -22.79 17.56 -8.90
CA LYS A 258 -22.46 18.01 -7.52
C LYS A 258 -22.35 16.86 -6.51
N SER A 259 -23.03 15.74 -6.71
CA SER A 259 -22.90 14.56 -5.84
C SER A 259 -21.52 13.93 -5.92
N ASN A 260 -20.81 14.14 -7.03
CA ASN A 260 -19.44 13.62 -7.23
C ASN A 260 -18.40 14.32 -6.35
N ILE A 261 -18.73 15.50 -5.80
CA ILE A 261 -17.78 16.31 -5.00
C ILE A 261 -17.81 15.93 -3.52
N LYS A 262 -18.84 15.22 -3.04
CA LYS A 262 -18.98 14.84 -1.63
C LYS A 262 -18.31 13.50 -1.35
N GLY A 263 -17.68 13.36 -0.18
CA GLY A 263 -17.10 12.12 0.31
C GLY A 263 -15.59 12.18 0.48
N GLU A 264 -14.98 11.02 0.59
CA GLU A 264 -13.53 10.80 0.71
C GLU A 264 -12.96 10.35 -0.63
N PHE A 265 -11.78 10.87 -0.97
CA PHE A 265 -11.18 10.65 -2.27
C PHE A 265 -9.74 10.19 -2.18
N VAL A 266 -9.40 9.24 -3.06
CA VAL A 266 -8.01 8.86 -3.33
C VAL A 266 -7.73 9.14 -4.80
N ILE A 267 -6.73 9.95 -5.08
CA ILE A 267 -6.25 10.24 -6.45
C ILE A 267 -5.03 9.37 -6.71
N VAL A 268 -5.05 8.67 -7.83
CA VAL A 268 -3.94 7.89 -8.37
C VAL A 268 -3.55 8.53 -9.69
N LEU A 269 -2.31 9.00 -9.80
CA LEU A 269 -1.75 9.57 -11.03
C LEU A 269 -0.82 8.55 -11.68
N GLY A 270 -1.00 8.30 -12.96
CA GLY A 270 -0.08 7.50 -13.75
C GLY A 270 1.30 8.17 -13.89
N LYS A 271 2.28 7.41 -14.32
CA LYS A 271 3.61 7.94 -14.69
C LYS A 271 3.50 8.95 -15.84
N ASN A 272 4.52 9.78 -16.01
CA ASN A 272 4.60 10.67 -17.16
C ASN A 272 4.86 9.87 -18.45
N MET A 273 3.82 9.73 -19.27
CA MET A 273 3.92 9.01 -20.55
C MET A 273 4.67 9.79 -21.62
N LEU A 274 4.82 11.11 -21.45
CA LEU A 274 5.55 11.96 -22.39
C LEU A 274 7.08 11.72 -22.33
N LYS A 275 7.58 11.05 -21.28
CA LYS A 275 8.97 10.60 -21.18
C LYS A 275 9.21 9.15 -21.66
N ASN A 276 8.19 8.46 -22.11
CA ASN A 276 8.48 7.35 -22.99
C ASN A 276 8.97 7.99 -24.31
N ASN A 277 10.26 8.28 -24.32
CA ASN A 277 10.96 8.49 -25.57
C ASN A 277 10.52 7.33 -26.45
N ASP A 278 9.66 7.62 -27.42
CA ASP A 278 9.60 6.78 -28.61
C ASP A 278 11.09 6.62 -28.99
N PRO A 279 11.65 5.39 -29.02
CA PRO A 279 13.05 5.24 -29.40
C PRO A 279 13.40 5.95 -30.72
N GLY A 280 12.37 6.46 -31.42
CA GLY A 280 12.47 7.26 -32.62
C GLY A 280 12.29 8.77 -32.46
N ASP A 281 11.86 9.30 -31.29
CA ASP A 281 11.73 10.76 -31.10
C ASP A 281 13.07 11.38 -30.66
N LEU A 282 13.89 11.67 -31.65
CA LEU A 282 15.16 12.37 -31.49
C LEU A 282 15.02 13.90 -31.48
N SER A 283 13.81 14.43 -31.38
CA SER A 283 13.52 15.87 -31.43
C SER A 283 14.20 16.66 -30.30
N GLU A 284 14.34 16.06 -29.13
CA GLU A 284 15.01 16.64 -27.96
C GLU A 284 16.52 16.81 -28.18
N PHE A 285 17.12 15.98 -29.05
CA PHE A 285 18.55 16.00 -29.42
C PHE A 285 18.80 16.59 -30.79
N SER A 286 17.82 17.30 -31.35
CA SER A 286 17.92 17.82 -32.74
C SER A 286 19.11 18.78 -32.97
N LYS A 287 19.51 19.56 -31.94
CA LYS A 287 20.69 20.43 -32.01
C LYS A 287 21.99 19.63 -32.03
N GLU A 288 22.12 18.65 -31.17
CA GLU A 288 23.26 17.75 -31.02
C GLU A 288 23.40 16.88 -32.27
N ILE A 289 22.28 16.35 -32.78
CA ILE A 289 22.24 15.58 -34.04
C ILE A 289 22.69 16.44 -35.23
N ASN A 290 22.19 17.65 -35.34
CA ASN A 290 22.62 18.57 -36.41
C ASN A 290 24.11 18.94 -36.30
N MET A 291 24.62 19.09 -35.07
CA MET A 291 26.03 19.33 -34.84
C MET A 291 26.89 18.11 -35.22
N LEU A 292 26.44 16.90 -34.95
CA LEU A 292 27.09 15.67 -35.36
C LEU A 292 27.04 15.49 -36.88
N LEU A 293 25.89 15.73 -37.52
CA LEU A 293 25.72 15.65 -38.96
C LEU A 293 26.57 16.69 -39.73
N SER A 294 26.96 17.80 -39.10
CA SER A 294 27.89 18.77 -39.70
C SER A 294 29.34 18.28 -39.74
N LYS A 295 29.69 17.22 -38.99
CA LYS A 295 31.08 16.73 -38.84
C LYS A 295 31.26 15.27 -39.26
N PHE A 296 30.21 14.48 -39.27
CA PHE A 296 30.23 13.03 -39.52
C PHE A 296 29.18 12.65 -40.56
N SER A 297 29.38 11.52 -41.24
CA SER A 297 28.37 10.99 -42.15
C SER A 297 27.10 10.56 -41.43
N LEU A 298 25.96 10.51 -42.11
CA LEU A 298 24.68 10.02 -41.54
C LEU A 298 24.84 8.63 -40.93
N THR A 299 25.61 7.76 -41.61
CA THR A 299 25.85 6.38 -41.13
C THR A 299 26.61 6.37 -39.80
N ASP A 300 27.64 7.20 -39.67
CA ASP A 300 28.43 7.31 -38.45
C ASP A 300 27.59 7.86 -37.30
N VAL A 301 26.74 8.87 -37.58
CA VAL A 301 25.85 9.46 -36.57
C VAL A 301 24.81 8.43 -36.07
N VAL A 302 24.22 7.62 -36.97
CA VAL A 302 23.32 6.55 -36.63
C VAL A 302 24.00 5.49 -35.78
N GLU A 303 25.23 5.09 -36.10
CA GLU A 303 26.00 4.11 -35.31
C GLU A 303 26.37 4.65 -33.93
N ILE A 304 26.74 5.93 -33.83
CA ILE A 304 27.01 6.60 -32.54
C ILE A 304 25.73 6.62 -31.66
N LEU A 305 24.62 7.05 -32.24
CA LEU A 305 23.34 7.12 -31.50
C LEU A 305 22.88 5.73 -31.06
N HIS A 306 23.02 4.71 -31.90
CA HIS A 306 22.67 3.33 -31.53
C HIS A 306 23.53 2.82 -30.37
N LYS A 307 24.85 3.09 -30.38
CA LYS A 307 25.74 2.69 -29.27
C LYS A 307 25.46 3.43 -27.96
N LEU A 308 24.91 4.66 -28.02
CA LEU A 308 24.59 5.47 -26.84
C LEU A 308 23.21 5.18 -26.29
N SER A 309 22.26 4.69 -27.10
CA SER A 309 20.88 4.36 -26.68
C SER A 309 20.72 2.96 -26.09
N GLY A 310 21.75 2.11 -26.20
CA GLY A 310 21.75 0.71 -25.65
C GLY A 310 21.06 -0.24 -26.59
#